data_6e464b167ebf09645c5701fca24a67f1
#
_entry.id   6e464b167ebf09645c5701fca24a67f1
#
_cell.length_a   1.000
_cell.length_b   1.000
_cell.length_c   1.000
_cell.angle_alpha   90.00
_cell.angle_beta   90.00
_cell.angle_gamma   90.00
#
_symmetry.space_group_name_H-M   'P 1'
#
loop_
_entity.id
_entity.type
_entity.pdbx_description
1 polymer ?
#
loop_
_entity_poly.entity_id
_entity_poly.type
_entity_poly.pdbx_seq_one_letter_code
_entity_poly.pdbx_strand_id
1 'polypeptide(L)'
;MKILSLNVRGLGGLAKQKSLQRIFASLSPDIILLQETMNSTYPALLAFSKIHPGWEFCALSSNGLSGGILSGWNPLHVKCKAFRTFAGILLKSRFRGSTTSLSILNCCGPYLHRESF
;
A
#
# COMPACT_ATOMS: atom_id res chain seq x y z
N MET A 1 13.84 -2.63 9.33
CA MET A 1 12.48 -2.62 8.72
C MET A 1 12.62 -2.49 7.21
N LYS A 2 11.92 -3.33 6.47
CA LYS A 2 11.99 -3.32 5.01
C LYS A 2 10.66 -2.80 4.44
N ILE A 3 10.74 -1.73 3.67
CA ILE A 3 9.57 -1.07 3.08
C ILE A 3 9.69 -1.18 1.57
N LEU A 4 8.64 -1.69 0.93
CA LEU A 4 8.59 -1.84 -0.51
C LEU A 4 7.51 -0.91 -1.07
N SER A 5 7.88 -0.06 -2.03
CA SER A 5 6.93 0.82 -2.73
C SER A 5 6.91 0.45 -4.21
N LEU A 6 5.73 0.22 -4.75
CA LEU A 6 5.56 -0.21 -6.14
C LEU A 6 4.38 0.48 -6.78
N ASN A 7 4.58 0.98 -8.00
CA ASN A 7 3.49 1.35 -8.88
C ASN A 7 3.06 0.08 -9.61
N VAL A 8 1.86 -0.42 -9.29
CA VAL A 8 1.44 -1.74 -9.79
C VAL A 8 0.63 -1.68 -11.08
N ARG A 9 0.19 -0.50 -11.49
CA ARG A 9 -0.59 -0.30 -12.72
C ARG A 9 -1.74 -1.29 -12.85
N GLY A 10 -2.54 -1.34 -11.80
CA GLY A 10 -3.67 -2.25 -11.69
C GLY A 10 -3.38 -3.43 -10.80
N LEU A 11 -4.25 -3.66 -9.83
CA LEU A 11 -4.12 -4.75 -8.87
C LEU A 11 -5.00 -5.94 -9.25
N GLY A 12 -5.85 -5.78 -10.25
CA GLY A 12 -6.73 -6.84 -10.72
C GLY A 12 -5.98 -7.86 -11.56
N GLY A 13 -6.59 -9.03 -11.72
CA GLY A 13 -6.05 -10.06 -12.57
C GLY A 13 -5.11 -11.03 -11.84
N LEU A 14 -5.30 -12.30 -12.15
CA LEU A 14 -4.58 -13.37 -11.46
C LEU A 14 -3.08 -13.34 -11.74
N ALA A 15 -2.69 -13.01 -12.97
CA ALA A 15 -1.28 -12.97 -13.34
C ALA A 15 -0.53 -11.90 -12.55
N LYS A 16 -1.13 -10.72 -12.40
CA LYS A 16 -0.55 -9.64 -11.62
C LYS A 16 -0.41 -10.04 -10.15
N GLN A 17 -1.44 -10.65 -9.58
CA GLN A 17 -1.42 -11.08 -8.20
C GLN A 17 -0.32 -12.11 -7.94
N LYS A 18 -0.14 -13.06 -8.86
CA LYS A 18 0.94 -14.04 -8.75
C LYS A 18 2.32 -13.42 -8.84
N SER A 19 2.49 -12.44 -9.73
CA SER A 19 3.75 -11.72 -9.85
C SER A 19 4.08 -10.97 -8.56
N LEU A 20 3.08 -10.31 -7.98
CA LEU A 20 3.27 -9.59 -6.72
C LEU A 20 3.60 -10.55 -5.57
N GLN A 21 2.95 -11.70 -5.51
CA GLN A 21 3.26 -12.72 -4.51
C GLN A 21 4.72 -13.15 -4.58
N ARG A 22 5.24 -13.33 -5.79
CA ARG A 22 6.65 -13.71 -5.99
C ARG A 22 7.60 -12.62 -5.53
N ILE A 23 7.30 -11.36 -5.86
CA ILE A 23 8.11 -10.23 -5.42
C ILE A 23 8.13 -10.15 -3.89
N PHE A 24 6.97 -10.28 -3.28
CA PHE A 24 6.85 -10.18 -1.82
C PHE A 24 7.56 -11.35 -1.13
N ALA A 25 7.47 -12.55 -1.68
CA ALA A 25 8.17 -13.70 -1.14
C ALA A 25 9.68 -13.54 -1.25
N SER A 26 10.15 -12.97 -2.36
CA SER A 26 11.58 -12.75 -2.60
C SER A 26 12.16 -11.68 -1.69
N LEU A 27 11.43 -10.59 -1.46
CA LEU A 27 11.94 -9.42 -0.73
C LEU A 27 11.59 -9.45 0.75
N SER A 28 10.56 -10.18 1.14
CA SER A 28 10.08 -10.28 2.52
C SER A 28 9.89 -8.90 3.17
N PRO A 29 9.09 -8.01 2.59
CA PRO A 29 8.90 -6.68 3.17
C PRO A 29 8.05 -6.73 4.44
N ASP A 30 8.22 -5.74 5.28
CA ASP A 30 7.41 -5.55 6.48
C ASP A 30 6.25 -4.60 6.21
N ILE A 31 6.45 -3.64 5.31
CA ILE A 31 5.44 -2.67 4.89
C ILE A 31 5.46 -2.59 3.37
N ILE A 32 4.28 -2.53 2.77
CA ILE A 32 4.10 -2.44 1.33
C ILE A 32 3.25 -1.20 1.02
N LEU A 33 3.73 -0.40 0.07
CA LEU A 33 3.03 0.78 -0.43
C LEU A 33 2.80 0.58 -1.92
N LEU A 34 1.53 0.45 -2.32
CA LEU A 34 1.17 0.25 -3.71
C LEU A 34 0.48 1.49 -4.26
N GLN A 35 0.85 1.87 -5.48
CA GLN A 35 0.24 2.99 -6.19
C GLN A 35 -0.39 2.49 -7.47
N GLU A 36 -1.35 3.25 -7.98
CA GLU A 36 -2.11 2.93 -9.20
C GLU A 36 -2.74 1.54 -9.14
N THR A 37 -3.44 1.27 -8.04
CA THR A 37 -4.13 -0.02 -7.89
C THR A 37 -5.27 -0.19 -8.90
N MET A 38 -5.77 0.92 -9.44
CA MET A 38 -6.82 0.97 -10.46
C MET A 38 -8.15 0.37 -10.03
N ASN A 39 -8.30 0.11 -8.76
CA ASN A 39 -9.52 -0.43 -8.18
C ASN A 39 -10.12 0.54 -7.19
N SER A 40 -11.43 0.49 -7.03
CA SER A 40 -12.06 1.12 -5.89
C SER A 40 -11.59 0.44 -4.60
N THR A 41 -11.90 1.05 -3.48
CA THR A 41 -11.36 0.60 -2.19
C THR A 41 -11.63 -0.88 -1.92
N TYR A 42 -12.89 -1.31 -2.06
CA TYR A 42 -13.26 -2.68 -1.66
C TYR A 42 -12.60 -3.76 -2.52
N PRO A 43 -12.63 -3.69 -3.85
CA PRO A 43 -11.93 -4.68 -4.67
C PRO A 43 -10.42 -4.70 -4.44
N ALA A 44 -9.80 -3.54 -4.16
CA ALA A 44 -8.38 -3.49 -3.86
C ALA A 44 -8.06 -4.23 -2.56
N LEU A 45 -8.86 -4.01 -1.52
CA LEU A 45 -8.71 -4.71 -0.26
C LEU A 45 -8.86 -6.21 -0.43
N LEU A 46 -9.86 -6.63 -1.20
CA LEU A 46 -10.11 -8.05 -1.44
C LEU A 46 -8.96 -8.71 -2.18
N ALA A 47 -8.44 -8.05 -3.21
CA ALA A 47 -7.30 -8.56 -3.96
C ALA A 47 -6.07 -8.70 -3.08
N PHE A 48 -5.78 -7.68 -2.27
CA PHE A 48 -4.61 -7.71 -1.39
C PHE A 48 -4.73 -8.81 -0.34
N SER A 49 -5.92 -9.04 0.19
CA SER A 49 -6.13 -10.09 1.19
C SER A 49 -5.78 -11.48 0.66
N LYS A 50 -5.92 -11.67 -0.64
CA LYS A 50 -5.50 -12.93 -1.30
C LYS A 50 -4.00 -12.99 -1.51
N ILE A 51 -3.37 -11.84 -1.77
CA ILE A 51 -1.92 -11.78 -1.99
C ILE A 51 -1.16 -11.98 -0.69
N HIS A 52 -1.63 -11.37 0.39
CA HIS A 52 -0.98 -11.43 1.70
C HIS A 52 -1.97 -11.74 2.81
N PRO A 53 -2.38 -13.00 2.97
CA PRO A 53 -3.26 -13.39 4.09
C PRO A 53 -2.61 -13.06 5.42
N GLY A 54 -3.40 -12.53 6.36
CA GLY A 54 -2.93 -12.21 7.69
C GLY A 54 -2.32 -10.81 7.85
N TRP A 55 -2.11 -10.10 6.74
CA TRP A 55 -1.65 -8.71 6.80
C TRP A 55 -2.81 -7.77 7.07
N GLU A 56 -2.51 -6.64 7.67
CA GLU A 56 -3.43 -5.52 7.78
C GLU A 56 -3.16 -4.52 6.65
N PHE A 57 -4.18 -3.80 6.22
CA PHE A 57 -4.04 -2.92 5.06
C PHE A 57 -5.12 -1.84 5.05
N CYS A 58 -4.85 -0.79 4.28
CA CYS A 58 -5.74 0.35 4.11
C CYS A 58 -5.65 0.79 2.66
N ALA A 59 -6.80 1.03 2.05
CA ALA A 59 -6.85 1.49 0.66
C ALA A 59 -7.59 2.81 0.54
N LEU A 60 -7.26 3.58 -0.48
CA LEU A 60 -7.87 4.85 -0.78
C LEU A 60 -8.06 4.94 -2.30
N SER A 61 -9.29 5.15 -2.74
CA SER A 61 -9.57 5.38 -4.16
C SER A 61 -9.40 6.85 -4.49
N SER A 62 -9.05 7.14 -5.72
CA SER A 62 -8.72 8.49 -6.17
C SER A 62 -9.86 9.14 -6.98
N ASN A 63 -11.09 8.93 -6.57
CA ASN A 63 -12.27 9.67 -7.07
C ASN A 63 -12.33 9.80 -8.59
N GLY A 64 -12.20 8.68 -9.30
CA GLY A 64 -12.35 8.67 -10.76
C GLY A 64 -11.13 9.11 -11.54
N LEU A 65 -10.13 9.67 -10.91
CA LEU A 65 -8.84 9.88 -11.53
C LEU A 65 -8.09 8.56 -11.52
N SER A 66 -7.04 8.48 -12.27
CA SER A 66 -6.24 7.27 -12.27
C SER A 66 -5.78 6.94 -10.88
N GLY A 67 -5.57 5.70 -10.59
CA GLY A 67 -4.79 5.35 -9.45
C GLY A 67 -5.51 4.58 -8.40
N GLY A 68 -5.70 5.15 -7.26
CA GLY A 68 -5.94 4.41 -6.05
C GLY A 68 -4.62 3.96 -5.44
N ILE A 69 -4.57 3.92 -4.14
CA ILE A 69 -3.38 3.51 -3.41
C ILE A 69 -3.79 2.52 -2.33
N LEU A 70 -2.83 1.68 -1.93
CA LEU A 70 -3.03 0.71 -0.88
C LEU A 70 -1.75 0.60 -0.07
N SER A 71 -1.88 0.63 1.24
CA SER A 71 -0.77 0.36 2.15
C SER A 71 -1.09 -0.89 2.96
N GLY A 72 -0.10 -1.75 3.12
CA GLY A 72 -0.25 -2.97 3.91
C GLY A 72 0.96 -3.20 4.79
N TRP A 73 0.77 -3.91 5.88
CA TRP A 73 1.88 -4.21 6.79
C TRP A 73 1.66 -5.54 7.47
N ASN A 74 2.76 -6.15 7.87
CA ASN A 74 2.74 -7.40 8.62
C ASN A 74 2.57 -7.08 10.11
N PRO A 75 1.41 -7.35 10.72
CA PRO A 75 1.17 -7.00 12.11
C PRO A 75 2.03 -7.78 13.11
N LEU A 76 2.64 -8.88 12.67
CA LEU A 76 3.58 -9.61 13.51
C LEU A 76 4.88 -8.85 13.72
N HIS A 77 5.26 -8.00 12.78
CA HIS A 77 6.52 -7.27 12.82
C HIS A 77 6.34 -5.78 13.10
N VAL A 78 5.22 -5.20 12.70
CA VAL A 78 5.03 -3.76 12.73
C VAL A 78 3.73 -3.41 13.44
N LYS A 79 3.82 -2.50 14.40
CA LYS A 79 2.64 -1.88 14.99
C LYS A 79 2.36 -0.60 14.22
N CYS A 80 1.20 -0.52 13.60
CA CYS A 80 0.91 0.53 12.63
C CYS A 80 -0.52 1.05 12.78
N LYS A 81 -0.69 2.36 12.60
CA LYS A 81 -2.00 3.01 12.45
C LYS A 81 -2.03 3.70 11.10
N ALA A 82 -3.13 3.50 10.37
CA ALA A 82 -3.32 4.09 9.05
C ALA A 82 -4.36 5.18 9.12
N PHE A 83 -4.07 6.30 8.45
CA PHE A 83 -4.98 7.45 8.37
C PHE A 83 -5.16 7.82 6.91
N ARG A 84 -6.41 7.85 6.45
CA ARG A 84 -6.75 8.35 5.12
C ARG A 84 -6.76 9.87 5.16
N THR A 85 -6.02 10.50 4.25
CA THR A 85 -5.92 11.94 4.15
C THR A 85 -6.17 12.39 2.70
N PHE A 86 -6.31 13.68 2.48
CA PHE A 86 -6.44 14.20 1.12
C PHE A 86 -5.19 13.98 0.28
N ALA A 87 -4.04 13.83 0.91
CA ALA A 87 -2.77 13.63 0.22
C ALA A 87 -2.43 12.16 0.02
N GLY A 88 -3.13 11.25 0.68
CA GLY A 88 -2.85 9.82 0.60
C GLY A 88 -3.07 9.11 1.92
N ILE A 89 -2.41 8.00 2.11
CA ILE A 89 -2.50 7.20 3.34
C ILE A 89 -1.26 7.45 4.17
N LEU A 90 -1.46 7.98 5.37
CA LEU A 90 -0.39 8.17 6.35
C LEU A 90 -0.32 6.97 7.26
N LEU A 91 0.82 6.32 7.35
CA LEU A 91 1.08 5.26 8.29
C LEU A 91 1.96 5.79 9.43
N LYS A 92 1.50 5.65 10.65
CA LYS A 92 2.32 5.85 11.84
C LYS A 92 2.72 4.47 12.33
N SER A 93 4.01 4.15 12.24
CA SER A 93 4.48 2.79 12.43
C SER A 93 5.65 2.71 13.38
N ARG A 94 5.77 1.56 14.00
CA ARG A 94 6.89 1.23 14.87
C ARG A 94 7.16 -0.26 14.74
N PHE A 95 8.42 -0.61 14.48
CA PHE A 95 8.81 -2.01 14.44
C PHE A 95 8.71 -2.59 15.84
N ARG A 96 8.15 -3.79 15.97
CA ARG A 96 7.97 -4.41 17.28
C ARG A 96 9.33 -4.65 17.92
N GLY A 97 9.46 -4.28 19.19
CA GLY A 97 10.72 -4.35 19.91
C GLY A 97 11.59 -3.12 19.78
N SER A 98 11.20 -2.14 18.96
CA SER A 98 11.90 -0.88 18.80
C SER A 98 11.12 0.25 19.46
N THR A 99 11.82 1.28 19.92
CA THR A 99 11.20 2.51 20.43
C THR A 99 11.10 3.58 19.35
N THR A 100 11.72 3.35 18.20
CA THR A 100 11.72 4.32 17.11
C THR A 100 10.41 4.26 16.32
N SER A 101 9.77 5.40 16.15
CA SER A 101 8.57 5.54 15.34
C SER A 101 8.92 6.10 13.96
N LEU A 102 8.16 5.68 12.94
CA LEU A 102 8.37 6.12 11.57
C LEU A 102 7.01 6.50 10.98
N SER A 103 6.92 7.69 10.40
CA SER A 103 5.73 8.13 9.68
C SER A 103 5.99 8.01 8.19
N ILE A 104 5.08 7.34 7.48
CA ILE A 104 5.23 7.06 6.05
C ILE A 104 3.96 7.51 5.36
N LEU A 105 4.12 8.31 4.29
CA LEU A 105 2.98 8.75 3.48
C LEU A 105 3.00 8.07 2.13
N ASN A 106 1.95 7.29 1.84
CA ASN A 106 1.73 6.73 0.52
C ASN A 106 0.88 7.74 -0.25
N CYS A 107 1.51 8.46 -1.18
CA CYS A 107 0.89 9.60 -1.84
C CYS A 107 0.05 9.20 -3.04
N CYS A 108 -1.01 9.95 -3.28
CA CYS A 108 -1.78 9.88 -4.50
C CYS A 108 -0.98 10.43 -5.68
N GLY A 109 -1.37 10.06 -6.86
CA GLY A 109 -0.71 10.21 -8.11
C GLY A 109 0.01 11.52 -8.46
N PRO A 110 0.96 11.43 -9.37
CA PRO A 110 1.85 12.55 -9.69
C PRO A 110 1.23 13.62 -10.59
N TYR A 111 0.08 13.38 -11.19
CA TYR A 111 -0.52 14.37 -12.07
C TYR A 111 -0.91 15.65 -11.32
N LEU A 112 -1.05 15.60 -10.01
CA LEU A 112 -1.28 16.80 -9.22
C LEU A 112 -0.13 17.79 -9.37
N HIS A 113 1.07 17.30 -9.49
CA HIS A 113 2.25 18.15 -9.67
C HIS A 113 2.21 18.85 -11.01
N ARG A 114 1.76 18.20 -12.06
CA ARG A 114 1.66 18.82 -13.37
C ARG A 114 0.62 19.93 -13.39
N GLU A 115 -0.44 19.75 -12.64
CA GLU A 115 -1.46 20.78 -12.50
C GLU A 115 -0.92 22.00 -11.74
N SER A 116 -0.01 21.77 -10.82
CA SER A 116 0.54 22.81 -9.95
C SER A 116 1.57 23.69 -10.66
N PHE A 117 2.09 23.22 -11.75
CA PHE A 117 3.15 23.90 -12.47
C PHE A 117 2.69 24.37 -13.84
#